data_73759c35a7ff56f0403af6a4658bb643
#
_entry.id   73759c35a7ff56f0403af6a4658bb643
#
_cell.length_a   1.000
_cell.length_b   1.000
_cell.length_c   1.000
_cell.angle_alpha   90.00
_cell.angle_beta   90.00
_cell.angle_gamma   90.00
#
_symmetry.space_group_name_H-M   'P 1'
#
loop_
_entity.id
_entity.type
_entity.pdbx_description
1 polymer ?
#
loop_
_entity_poly.entity_id
_entity_poly.type
_entity_poly.pdbx_seq_one_letter_code
_entity_poly.pdbx_strand_id
1 'polypeptide(L)'
;MVVVSEHPAAASSGAHDLATLEAQVGVTFHNIALLREALTHPSYANEHPDDPTPPNERLEFLGDATLGLIVAQSLYERFPEVHEGRLTEWRSQLVCGPTLSRIAVDELGLSEWIRLGRGEEQTGGREREGNLERAYEAIIGAIYLDQGLEVVRGFVTRTLAADLDALTRDPDVLNPKGALQQIAQDRFGRPEYVLLATEGPEHERHFNVEVRIGGEALGRGDGSSKQEAEKEAAREALPVLRARLVTDVASGDHATHGLTQSATHSATQNAQPTQGDYRPESGA
;
A
#
# COMPACT_ATOMS: atom_id res chain seq x y z
N MET A 1 45.80 48.31 -14.36
CA MET A 1 44.35 48.34 -14.62
C MET A 1 43.93 46.89 -14.84
N VAL A 2 43.53 46.20 -13.75
CA VAL A 2 43.15 44.82 -13.77
C VAL A 2 41.63 44.80 -13.85
N VAL A 3 41.11 44.29 -14.95
CA VAL A 3 39.67 44.08 -15.16
C VAL A 3 39.26 42.84 -14.39
N VAL A 4 38.55 43.03 -13.28
CA VAL A 4 37.91 41.93 -12.54
C VAL A 4 36.66 41.53 -13.33
N SER A 5 36.72 40.39 -13.92
CA SER A 5 35.57 39.75 -14.57
C SER A 5 34.59 39.33 -13.49
N GLU A 6 33.47 40.03 -13.38
CA GLU A 6 32.34 39.61 -12.59
C GLU A 6 31.72 38.35 -13.23
N HIS A 7 31.77 37.22 -12.53
CA HIS A 7 30.97 36.05 -12.87
C HIS A 7 29.51 36.38 -12.52
N PRO A 8 28.58 36.19 -13.45
CA PRO A 8 27.17 36.32 -13.10
C PRO A 8 26.81 35.22 -12.06
N ALA A 9 26.28 35.70 -10.95
CA ALA A 9 25.71 34.84 -9.93
C ALA A 9 24.74 33.82 -10.57
N ALA A 10 24.88 32.57 -10.16
CA ALA A 10 24.00 31.49 -10.57
C ALA A 10 22.53 31.93 -10.42
N ALA A 11 21.81 31.81 -11.52
CA ALA A 11 20.38 32.09 -11.57
C ALA A 11 19.66 31.34 -10.44
N SER A 12 18.90 32.09 -9.65
CA SER A 12 17.94 31.60 -8.71
C SER A 12 17.12 30.47 -9.37
N SER A 13 17.12 29.27 -8.80
CA SER A 13 16.19 28.20 -9.14
C SER A 13 14.80 28.84 -9.15
N GLY A 14 14.11 28.78 -10.30
CA GLY A 14 12.77 29.35 -10.45
C GLY A 14 11.89 28.89 -9.32
N ALA A 15 11.33 29.84 -8.58
CA ALA A 15 10.27 29.52 -7.62
C ALA A 15 9.13 28.94 -8.46
N HIS A 16 8.96 27.63 -8.39
CA HIS A 16 7.81 26.96 -8.99
C HIS A 16 6.55 27.63 -8.43
N ASP A 17 5.70 28.10 -9.31
CA ASP A 17 4.45 28.74 -8.90
C ASP A 17 3.52 27.66 -8.33
N LEU A 18 3.24 27.72 -7.02
CA LEU A 18 2.34 26.77 -6.34
C LEU A 18 0.97 26.71 -7.01
N ALA A 19 0.54 27.72 -7.75
CA ALA A 19 -0.69 27.68 -8.53
C ALA A 19 -0.66 26.57 -9.61
N THR A 20 0.50 26.26 -10.16
CA THR A 20 0.67 25.13 -11.08
C THR A 20 0.47 23.81 -10.35
N LEU A 21 1.01 23.65 -9.13
CA LEU A 21 0.80 22.47 -8.32
C LEU A 21 -0.67 22.34 -7.87
N GLU A 22 -1.32 23.42 -7.47
CA GLU A 22 -2.76 23.42 -7.16
C GLU A 22 -3.59 22.88 -8.32
N ALA A 23 -3.25 23.25 -9.55
CA ALA A 23 -3.91 22.72 -10.74
C ALA A 23 -3.66 21.21 -10.92
N GLN A 24 -2.45 20.69 -10.64
CA GLN A 24 -2.13 19.26 -10.68
C GLN A 24 -2.83 18.49 -9.55
N VAL A 25 -2.79 19.04 -8.32
CA VAL A 25 -3.52 18.51 -7.16
C VAL A 25 -5.02 18.59 -7.37
N GLY A 26 -5.50 19.54 -8.19
CA GLY A 26 -6.93 19.76 -8.46
C GLY A 26 -7.68 20.34 -7.27
N VAL A 27 -6.97 21.02 -6.37
CA VAL A 27 -7.51 21.73 -5.20
C VAL A 27 -6.85 23.08 -5.10
N THR A 28 -7.65 24.15 -5.04
CA THR A 28 -7.19 25.51 -4.79
C THR A 28 -7.25 25.80 -3.30
N PHE A 29 -6.12 26.09 -2.66
CA PHE A 29 -6.05 26.30 -1.22
C PHE A 29 -6.53 27.69 -0.81
N HIS A 30 -7.33 27.76 0.26
CA HIS A 30 -7.66 29.01 0.94
C HIS A 30 -6.42 29.54 1.68
N ASN A 31 -5.62 28.66 2.26
CA ASN A 31 -4.35 28.95 2.91
C ASN A 31 -3.19 28.20 2.23
N ILE A 32 -2.55 28.87 1.26
CA ILE A 32 -1.42 28.32 0.49
C ILE A 32 -0.22 27.93 1.37
N ALA A 33 -0.12 28.47 2.60
CA ALA A 33 0.95 28.10 3.52
C ALA A 33 0.88 26.62 3.92
N LEU A 34 -0.33 26.02 3.98
CA LEU A 34 -0.49 24.60 4.25
C LEU A 34 0.09 23.72 3.14
N LEU A 35 -0.10 24.09 1.87
CA LEU A 35 0.51 23.38 0.76
C LEU A 35 2.04 23.51 0.80
N ARG A 36 2.57 24.70 1.13
CA ARG A 36 4.02 24.90 1.29
C ARG A 36 4.58 24.05 2.42
N GLU A 37 3.89 23.97 3.57
CA GLU A 37 4.24 23.12 4.70
C GLU A 37 4.27 21.65 4.27
N ALA A 38 3.24 21.17 3.56
CA ALA A 38 3.15 19.79 3.09
C ALA A 38 4.34 19.37 2.20
N LEU A 39 4.91 20.30 1.46
CA LEU A 39 6.07 20.09 0.59
C LEU A 39 7.41 20.24 1.32
N THR A 40 7.43 20.69 2.57
CA THR A 40 8.68 21.01 3.29
C THR A 40 9.16 19.81 4.10
N HIS A 41 10.18 19.12 3.58
CA HIS A 41 10.82 18.03 4.27
C HIS A 41 11.62 18.52 5.50
N PRO A 42 11.74 17.74 6.59
CA PRO A 42 12.52 18.12 7.78
C PRO A 42 13.96 18.54 7.49
N SER A 43 14.63 17.91 6.51
CA SER A 43 15.99 18.30 6.13
C SER A 43 16.08 19.74 5.62
N TYR A 44 15.05 20.22 4.88
CA TYR A 44 15.00 21.60 4.43
C TYR A 44 14.84 22.55 5.62
N ALA A 45 13.90 22.30 6.50
CA ALA A 45 13.67 23.14 7.67
C ALA A 45 14.91 23.23 8.58
N ASN A 46 15.65 22.13 8.74
CA ASN A 46 16.90 22.09 9.50
C ASN A 46 18.03 22.96 8.88
N GLU A 47 18.09 23.02 7.55
CA GLU A 47 19.11 23.81 6.85
C GLU A 47 18.71 25.28 6.65
N HIS A 48 17.42 25.62 6.83
CA HIS A 48 16.89 26.97 6.61
C HIS A 48 16.12 27.48 7.85
N PRO A 49 16.81 27.70 8.97
CA PRO A 49 16.17 28.10 10.23
C PRO A 49 15.47 29.47 10.16
N ASP A 50 15.82 30.29 9.18
CA ASP A 50 15.18 31.60 8.95
C ASP A 50 13.87 31.49 8.13
N ASP A 51 13.57 30.35 7.50
CA ASP A 51 12.30 30.10 6.85
C ASP A 51 11.26 29.67 7.90
N PRO A 52 10.17 30.43 8.10
CA PRO A 52 9.19 30.11 9.13
C PRO A 52 8.29 28.90 8.79
N THR A 53 8.45 28.30 7.61
CA THR A 53 7.61 27.16 7.19
C THR A 53 7.95 25.92 8.01
N PRO A 54 6.98 25.35 8.75
CA PRO A 54 7.20 24.10 9.50
C PRO A 54 7.48 22.91 8.57
N PRO A 55 8.15 21.86 9.06
CA PRO A 55 8.27 20.60 8.34
C PRO A 55 6.92 19.85 8.30
N ASN A 56 6.76 19.00 7.29
CA ASN A 56 5.52 18.34 6.93
C ASN A 56 5.08 17.19 7.87
N GLU A 57 5.87 16.77 8.83
CA GLU A 57 5.63 15.59 9.69
C GLU A 57 4.26 15.60 10.39
N ARG A 58 3.78 16.76 10.82
CA ARG A 58 2.47 16.87 11.48
C ARG A 58 1.30 16.74 10.49
N LEU A 59 1.48 17.24 9.28
CA LEU A 59 0.52 17.08 8.19
C LEU A 59 0.50 15.65 7.69
N GLU A 60 1.66 15.01 7.56
CA GLU A 60 1.82 13.58 7.26
C GLU A 60 1.02 12.73 8.26
N PHE A 61 1.24 12.91 9.56
CA PHE A 61 0.52 12.19 10.61
C PHE A 61 -1.01 12.31 10.48
N LEU A 62 -1.52 13.52 10.22
CA LEU A 62 -2.95 13.76 10.03
C LEU A 62 -3.46 13.17 8.71
N GLY A 63 -2.65 13.27 7.67
CA GLY A 63 -2.95 12.78 6.34
C GLY A 63 -3.06 11.27 6.28
N ASP A 64 -2.12 10.53 6.88
CA ASP A 64 -2.17 9.06 7.00
C ASP A 64 -3.50 8.60 7.64
N ALA A 65 -3.85 9.16 8.79
CA ALA A 65 -5.10 8.82 9.46
C ALA A 65 -6.34 9.12 8.59
N THR A 66 -6.33 10.26 7.88
CA THR A 66 -7.43 10.69 7.00
C THR A 66 -7.53 9.81 5.76
N LEU A 67 -6.41 9.48 5.14
CA LEU A 67 -6.29 8.56 4.01
C LEU A 67 -6.83 7.18 4.39
N GLY A 68 -6.36 6.64 5.51
CA GLY A 68 -6.80 5.35 6.03
C GLY A 68 -8.32 5.27 6.24
N LEU A 69 -8.93 6.34 6.77
CA LEU A 69 -10.37 6.43 6.95
C LEU A 69 -11.12 6.42 5.60
N ILE A 70 -10.70 7.26 4.65
CA ILE A 70 -11.36 7.39 3.34
C ILE A 70 -11.27 6.10 2.54
N VAL A 71 -10.08 5.47 2.52
CA VAL A 71 -9.88 4.20 1.82
C VAL A 71 -10.70 3.09 2.47
N ALA A 72 -10.74 3.02 3.81
CA ALA A 72 -11.56 2.04 4.51
C ALA A 72 -13.06 2.20 4.18
N GLN A 73 -13.56 3.43 4.17
CA GLN A 73 -14.95 3.70 3.80
C GLN A 73 -15.22 3.35 2.34
N SER A 74 -14.34 3.72 1.42
CA SER A 74 -14.48 3.41 -0.01
C SER A 74 -14.53 1.90 -0.28
N LEU A 75 -13.69 1.13 0.40
CA LEU A 75 -13.68 -0.33 0.31
C LEU A 75 -14.95 -0.94 0.90
N TYR A 76 -15.39 -0.47 2.07
CA TYR A 76 -16.60 -0.95 2.73
C TYR A 76 -17.84 -0.75 1.87
N GLU A 77 -18.00 0.43 1.27
CA GLU A 77 -19.15 0.76 0.42
C GLU A 77 -19.12 0.03 -0.93
N ARG A 78 -17.93 -0.13 -1.52
CA ARG A 78 -17.76 -0.72 -2.86
C ARG A 78 -17.84 -2.25 -2.86
N PHE A 79 -17.50 -2.90 -1.72
CA PHE A 79 -17.39 -4.35 -1.62
C PHE A 79 -18.17 -4.91 -0.40
N PRO A 80 -19.51 -4.77 -0.37
CA PRO A 80 -20.33 -5.11 0.80
C PRO A 80 -20.30 -6.60 1.17
N GLU A 81 -19.97 -7.49 0.22
CA GLU A 81 -19.93 -8.95 0.44
C GLU A 81 -18.53 -9.45 0.84
N VAL A 82 -17.54 -8.55 0.93
CA VAL A 82 -16.16 -8.93 1.23
C VAL A 82 -15.92 -8.90 2.74
N HIS A 83 -15.31 -9.96 3.27
CA HIS A 83 -14.99 -10.08 4.70
C HIS A 83 -13.89 -9.08 5.14
N GLU A 84 -13.94 -8.69 6.42
CA GLU A 84 -13.06 -7.71 7.06
C GLU A 84 -11.56 -7.97 6.80
N GLY A 85 -11.09 -9.21 6.93
CA GLY A 85 -9.68 -9.54 6.70
C GLY A 85 -9.19 -9.15 5.31
N ARG A 86 -10.03 -9.35 4.28
CA ARG A 86 -9.70 -8.97 2.91
C ARG A 86 -9.74 -7.45 2.70
N LEU A 87 -10.73 -6.77 3.29
CA LEU A 87 -10.79 -5.30 3.26
C LEU A 87 -9.57 -4.67 3.94
N THR A 88 -9.11 -5.24 5.04
CA THR A 88 -7.89 -4.81 5.74
C THR A 88 -6.64 -5.03 4.89
N GLU A 89 -6.53 -6.17 4.21
CA GLU A 89 -5.44 -6.45 3.28
C GLU A 89 -5.40 -5.43 2.12
N TRP A 90 -6.54 -5.21 1.47
CA TRP A 90 -6.63 -4.26 0.36
C TRP A 90 -6.33 -2.82 0.80
N ARG A 91 -6.86 -2.40 1.95
CA ARG A 91 -6.51 -1.10 2.51
C ARG A 91 -5.01 -0.97 2.68
N SER A 92 -4.36 -1.95 3.31
CA SER A 92 -2.91 -1.96 3.51
C SER A 92 -2.11 -1.83 2.20
N GLN A 93 -2.59 -2.46 1.11
CA GLN A 93 -1.95 -2.36 -0.21
C GLN A 93 -2.19 -1.01 -0.89
N LEU A 94 -3.37 -0.42 -0.71
CA LEU A 94 -3.72 0.88 -1.30
C LEU A 94 -3.01 2.06 -0.64
N VAL A 95 -2.69 1.95 0.65
CA VAL A 95 -2.04 3.04 1.43
C VAL A 95 -0.57 2.73 1.73
N CYS A 96 0.08 1.80 1.04
CA CYS A 96 1.50 1.51 1.25
C CYS A 96 2.41 2.45 0.46
N GLY A 97 3.65 2.60 0.93
CA GLY A 97 4.67 3.47 0.32
C GLY A 97 4.80 3.34 -1.20
N PRO A 98 4.96 2.11 -1.75
CA PRO A 98 5.04 1.92 -3.20
C PRO A 98 3.84 2.46 -3.99
N THR A 99 2.62 2.31 -3.46
CA THR A 99 1.40 2.83 -4.12
C THR A 99 1.37 4.35 -4.04
N LEU A 100 1.60 4.92 -2.86
CA LEU A 100 1.51 6.36 -2.63
C LEU A 100 2.63 7.12 -3.34
N SER A 101 3.86 6.60 -3.34
CA SER A 101 4.99 7.21 -4.07
C SER A 101 4.78 7.19 -5.58
N ARG A 102 4.23 6.11 -6.15
CA ARG A 102 3.86 6.06 -7.56
C ARG A 102 2.84 7.15 -7.90
N ILE A 103 1.78 7.30 -7.12
CA ILE A 103 0.79 8.36 -7.32
C ILE A 103 1.42 9.74 -7.20
N ALA A 104 2.28 9.94 -6.21
CA ALA A 104 2.99 11.19 -5.99
C ALA A 104 3.85 11.59 -7.20
N VAL A 105 4.48 10.63 -7.87
CA VAL A 105 5.30 10.87 -9.08
C VAL A 105 4.43 10.99 -10.33
N ASP A 106 3.66 9.95 -10.63
CA ASP A 106 3.03 9.78 -11.94
C ASP A 106 1.84 10.73 -12.15
N GLU A 107 1.09 11.01 -11.08
CA GLU A 107 -0.11 11.84 -11.19
C GLU A 107 0.09 13.28 -10.73
N LEU A 108 0.96 13.50 -9.74
CA LEU A 108 1.14 14.81 -9.12
C LEU A 108 2.52 15.44 -9.39
N GLY A 109 3.49 14.71 -9.92
CA GLY A 109 4.84 15.21 -10.20
C GLY A 109 5.57 15.75 -8.97
N LEU A 110 5.27 15.23 -7.76
CA LEU A 110 5.74 15.82 -6.49
C LEU A 110 7.25 15.84 -6.33
N SER A 111 8.00 14.97 -7.02
CA SER A 111 9.46 14.98 -7.01
C SER A 111 10.08 16.36 -7.34
N GLU A 112 9.42 17.14 -8.19
CA GLU A 112 9.89 18.49 -8.56
C GLU A 112 9.55 19.55 -7.50
N TRP A 113 8.56 19.29 -6.66
CA TRP A 113 7.99 20.25 -5.72
C TRP A 113 8.50 20.13 -4.29
N ILE A 114 8.96 18.93 -3.89
CA ILE A 114 9.44 18.69 -2.52
C ILE A 114 10.65 19.58 -2.23
N ARG A 115 10.60 20.30 -1.12
CA ARG A 115 11.67 21.15 -0.61
C ARG A 115 12.58 20.31 0.29
N LEU A 116 13.78 20.02 -0.18
CA LEU A 116 14.77 19.18 0.48
C LEU A 116 15.99 20.01 0.91
N GLY A 117 16.63 19.61 2.00
CA GLY A 117 17.97 20.05 2.32
C GLY A 117 18.99 19.47 1.33
N ARG A 118 20.13 20.16 1.16
CA ARG A 118 21.18 19.78 0.18
C ARG A 118 21.69 18.35 0.36
N GLY A 119 21.84 17.91 1.61
CA GLY A 119 22.31 16.56 1.90
C GLY A 119 21.32 15.50 1.43
N GLU A 120 20.04 15.70 1.68
CA GLU A 120 18.97 14.81 1.26
C GLU A 120 18.82 14.79 -0.27
N GLU A 121 18.90 15.97 -0.90
CA GLU A 121 18.81 16.10 -2.36
C GLU A 121 19.98 15.39 -3.08
N GLN A 122 21.21 15.55 -2.59
CA GLN A 122 22.40 14.91 -3.17
C GLN A 122 22.39 13.37 -3.08
N THR A 123 21.60 12.80 -2.18
CA THR A 123 21.47 11.35 -2.01
C THR A 123 20.22 10.78 -2.70
N GLY A 124 19.63 11.51 -3.66
CA GLY A 124 18.46 11.05 -4.41
C GLY A 124 17.15 11.17 -3.63
N GLY A 125 17.05 12.13 -2.72
CA GLY A 125 15.88 12.32 -1.88
C GLY A 125 14.60 12.64 -2.66
N ARG A 126 14.69 13.22 -3.87
CA ARG A 126 13.52 13.55 -4.71
C ARG A 126 12.78 12.33 -5.25
N GLU A 127 13.51 11.25 -5.52
CA GLU A 127 12.98 9.98 -6.02
C GLU A 127 12.82 8.94 -4.91
N ARG A 128 13.16 9.29 -3.67
CA ARG A 128 13.07 8.36 -2.55
C ARG A 128 11.62 8.11 -2.18
N GLU A 129 11.20 6.85 -2.25
CA GLU A 129 9.83 6.39 -1.97
C GLU A 129 9.25 7.01 -0.69
N GLY A 130 9.96 6.90 0.43
CA GLY A 130 9.47 7.42 1.72
C GLY A 130 9.28 8.94 1.76
N ASN A 131 10.04 9.73 0.99
CA ASN A 131 9.84 11.18 0.92
C ASN A 131 8.61 11.55 0.08
N LEU A 132 8.35 10.79 -0.98
CA LEU A 132 7.21 10.96 -1.87
C LEU A 132 5.89 10.53 -1.19
N GLU A 133 5.91 9.39 -0.49
CA GLU A 133 4.82 8.90 0.35
C GLU A 133 4.41 9.97 1.38
N ARG A 134 5.36 10.44 2.19
CA ARG A 134 5.13 11.47 3.21
C ARG A 134 4.59 12.76 2.63
N ALA A 135 5.11 13.22 1.48
CA ALA A 135 4.62 14.42 0.83
C ALA A 135 3.17 14.27 0.36
N TYR A 136 2.81 13.11 -0.17
CA TYR A 136 1.43 12.80 -0.57
C TYR A 136 0.48 12.81 0.64
N GLU A 137 0.85 12.15 1.73
CA GLU A 137 0.08 12.15 2.97
C GLU A 137 -0.03 13.56 3.56
N ALA A 138 1.07 14.32 3.56
CA ALA A 138 1.06 15.69 4.05
C ALA A 138 0.12 16.60 3.23
N ILE A 139 0.02 16.41 1.91
CA ILE A 139 -0.95 17.12 1.06
C ILE A 139 -2.37 16.76 1.47
N ILE A 140 -2.66 15.50 1.78
CA ILE A 140 -3.97 15.08 2.31
C ILE A 140 -4.28 15.80 3.62
N GLY A 141 -3.32 15.84 4.55
CA GLY A 141 -3.47 16.57 5.81
C GLY A 141 -3.70 18.07 5.61
N ALA A 142 -2.99 18.67 4.66
CA ALA A 142 -3.13 20.08 4.29
C ALA A 142 -4.54 20.38 3.73
N ILE A 143 -5.03 19.57 2.79
CA ILE A 143 -6.38 19.71 2.21
C ILE A 143 -7.44 19.55 3.33
N TYR A 144 -7.24 18.57 4.22
CA TYR A 144 -8.16 18.34 5.32
C TYR A 144 -8.29 19.57 6.24
N LEU A 145 -7.18 20.18 6.62
CA LEU A 145 -7.19 21.39 7.47
C LEU A 145 -7.75 22.62 6.74
N ASP A 146 -7.55 22.70 5.44
CA ASP A 146 -7.97 23.84 4.62
C ASP A 146 -9.46 23.78 4.25
N GLN A 147 -9.98 22.59 3.90
CA GLN A 147 -11.30 22.45 3.28
C GLN A 147 -12.14 21.28 3.79
N GLY A 148 -11.62 20.50 4.73
CA GLY A 148 -12.35 19.42 5.38
C GLY A 148 -12.41 18.12 4.59
N LEU A 149 -13.13 17.14 5.17
CA LEU A 149 -13.11 15.73 4.75
C LEU A 149 -13.64 15.49 3.34
N GLU A 150 -14.66 16.22 2.91
CA GLU A 150 -15.31 15.96 1.61
C GLU A 150 -14.40 16.33 0.42
N VAL A 151 -13.60 17.39 0.55
CA VAL A 151 -12.63 17.76 -0.49
C VAL A 151 -11.51 16.74 -0.55
N VAL A 152 -11.01 16.29 0.61
CA VAL A 152 -10.02 15.21 0.68
C VAL A 152 -10.57 13.93 0.06
N ARG A 153 -11.82 13.57 0.34
CA ARG A 153 -12.48 12.39 -0.25
C ARG A 153 -12.44 12.44 -1.77
N GLY A 154 -12.80 13.58 -2.35
CA GLY A 154 -12.73 13.79 -3.80
C GLY A 154 -11.31 13.63 -4.35
N PHE A 155 -10.32 14.17 -3.65
CA PHE A 155 -8.91 14.06 -4.02
C PHE A 155 -8.42 12.60 -3.97
N VAL A 156 -8.60 11.90 -2.85
CA VAL A 156 -8.17 10.51 -2.66
C VAL A 156 -8.88 9.56 -3.62
N THR A 157 -10.20 9.73 -3.81
CA THR A 157 -10.97 8.88 -4.74
C THR A 157 -10.46 9.03 -6.17
N ARG A 158 -10.08 10.24 -6.59
CA ARG A 158 -9.54 10.50 -7.91
C ARG A 158 -8.16 9.87 -8.08
N THR A 159 -7.24 10.09 -7.15
CA THR A 159 -5.86 9.62 -7.26
C THR A 159 -5.72 8.10 -7.08
N LEU A 160 -6.64 7.44 -6.38
CA LEU A 160 -6.70 5.98 -6.24
C LEU A 160 -7.69 5.32 -7.20
N ALA A 161 -8.30 6.08 -8.13
CA ALA A 161 -9.35 5.54 -9.00
C ALA A 161 -8.90 4.31 -9.79
N ALA A 162 -7.71 4.35 -10.39
CA ALA A 162 -7.15 3.26 -11.17
C ALA A 162 -6.95 1.98 -10.34
N ASP A 163 -6.44 2.11 -9.11
CA ASP A 163 -6.20 0.99 -8.20
C ASP A 163 -7.51 0.38 -7.69
N LEU A 164 -8.48 1.22 -7.32
CA LEU A 164 -9.83 0.79 -6.91
C LEU A 164 -10.59 0.09 -8.05
N ASP A 165 -10.44 0.57 -9.28
CA ASP A 165 -11.03 -0.06 -10.46
C ASP A 165 -10.32 -1.37 -10.83
N ALA A 166 -9.01 -1.46 -10.62
CA ALA A 166 -8.27 -2.70 -10.76
C ALA A 166 -8.77 -3.76 -9.78
N LEU A 167 -8.99 -3.42 -8.50
CA LEU A 167 -9.60 -4.31 -7.50
C LEU A 167 -10.99 -4.80 -7.90
N THR A 168 -11.80 -3.94 -8.52
CA THR A 168 -13.15 -4.33 -8.97
C THR A 168 -13.10 -5.35 -10.10
N ARG A 169 -12.11 -5.25 -11.00
CA ARG A 169 -11.92 -6.19 -12.11
C ARG A 169 -11.25 -7.49 -11.69
N ASP A 170 -10.26 -7.41 -10.83
CA ASP A 170 -9.52 -8.54 -10.28
C ASP A 170 -9.22 -8.31 -8.79
N PRO A 171 -10.02 -8.89 -7.89
CA PRO A 171 -9.81 -8.76 -6.45
C PRO A 171 -8.45 -9.23 -5.94
N ASP A 172 -7.72 -10.03 -6.72
CA ASP A 172 -6.41 -10.57 -6.34
C ASP A 172 -5.24 -9.78 -6.93
N VAL A 173 -5.51 -8.72 -7.71
CA VAL A 173 -4.47 -7.91 -8.39
C VAL A 173 -3.44 -7.32 -7.44
N LEU A 174 -3.83 -6.93 -6.24
CA LEU A 174 -2.93 -6.32 -5.25
C LEU A 174 -2.08 -7.36 -4.51
N ASN A 175 -2.61 -8.55 -4.28
CA ASN A 175 -1.89 -9.63 -3.59
C ASN A 175 -2.06 -11.00 -4.27
N PRO A 176 -1.51 -11.19 -5.47
CA PRO A 176 -1.63 -12.46 -6.19
C PRO A 176 -0.97 -13.63 -5.46
N LYS A 177 0.11 -13.39 -4.70
CA LYS A 177 0.78 -14.44 -3.90
C LYS A 177 -0.11 -14.94 -2.76
N GLY A 178 -0.74 -14.04 -2.02
CA GLY A 178 -1.67 -14.39 -0.94
C GLY A 178 -2.90 -15.13 -1.47
N ALA A 179 -3.46 -14.65 -2.57
CA ALA A 179 -4.58 -15.31 -3.24
C ALA A 179 -4.22 -16.72 -3.72
N LEU A 180 -3.06 -16.88 -4.37
CA LEU A 180 -2.57 -18.18 -4.83
C LEU A 180 -2.37 -19.13 -3.64
N GLN A 181 -1.76 -18.66 -2.55
CA GLN A 181 -1.55 -19.45 -1.34
C GLN A 181 -2.87 -19.89 -0.73
N GLN A 182 -3.86 -19.02 -0.61
CA GLN A 182 -5.17 -19.33 -0.05
C GLN A 182 -5.89 -20.40 -0.88
N ILE A 183 -5.88 -20.28 -2.20
CA ILE A 183 -6.52 -21.23 -3.11
C ILE A 183 -5.79 -22.59 -3.10
N ALA A 184 -4.46 -22.58 -3.05
CA ALA A 184 -3.65 -23.79 -3.13
C ALA A 184 -3.64 -24.62 -1.84
N GLN A 185 -3.61 -23.94 -0.69
CA GLN A 185 -3.27 -24.52 0.62
C GLN A 185 -4.14 -25.72 1.00
N ASP A 186 -5.43 -25.70 0.69
CA ASP A 186 -6.39 -26.70 1.15
C ASP A 186 -6.39 -27.98 0.31
N ARG A 187 -5.94 -27.92 -0.96
CA ARG A 187 -6.07 -29.03 -1.90
C ARG A 187 -4.80 -29.42 -2.64
N PHE A 188 -3.94 -28.45 -2.92
CA PHE A 188 -2.80 -28.66 -3.83
C PHE A 188 -1.44 -28.49 -3.12
N GLY A 189 -1.42 -28.02 -1.88
CA GLY A 189 -0.22 -27.73 -1.12
C GLY A 189 0.24 -26.28 -1.24
N ARG A 190 1.35 -25.95 -0.57
CA ARG A 190 1.85 -24.56 -0.56
C ARG A 190 2.55 -24.22 -1.86
N PRO A 191 2.36 -23.01 -2.40
CA PRO A 191 3.17 -22.51 -3.53
C PRO A 191 4.65 -22.40 -3.15
N GLU A 192 5.52 -22.90 -4.02
CA GLU A 192 6.98 -22.77 -3.93
C GLU A 192 7.48 -21.88 -5.05
N TYR A 193 8.25 -20.83 -4.69
CA TYR A 193 8.82 -19.90 -5.65
C TYR A 193 10.28 -20.24 -5.89
N VAL A 194 10.61 -20.60 -7.13
CA VAL A 194 11.95 -21.04 -7.55
C VAL A 194 12.56 -19.96 -8.44
N LEU A 195 13.69 -19.40 -8.02
CA LEU A 195 14.46 -18.48 -8.85
C LEU A 195 15.12 -19.28 -9.98
N LEU A 196 14.76 -19.01 -11.23
CA LEU A 196 15.32 -19.68 -12.41
C LEU A 196 16.57 -18.99 -12.93
N ALA A 197 16.54 -17.65 -13.00
CA ALA A 197 17.64 -16.85 -13.50
C ALA A 197 17.69 -15.48 -12.83
N THR A 198 18.89 -14.90 -12.83
CA THR A 198 19.11 -13.48 -12.54
C THR A 198 20.01 -12.94 -13.64
N GLU A 199 19.51 -11.96 -14.39
CA GLU A 199 20.17 -11.40 -15.56
C GLU A 199 20.43 -9.90 -15.39
N GLY A 200 21.43 -9.38 -16.11
CA GLY A 200 21.77 -7.96 -16.14
C GLY A 200 22.81 -7.53 -15.10
N PRO A 201 23.38 -6.31 -15.27
CA PRO A 201 24.31 -5.71 -14.33
C PRO A 201 23.63 -5.37 -13.00
N GLU A 202 24.40 -5.07 -11.97
CA GLU A 202 23.91 -4.91 -10.58
C GLU A 202 22.81 -3.86 -10.43
N HIS A 203 22.82 -2.83 -11.26
CA HIS A 203 21.86 -1.71 -11.27
C HIS A 203 20.66 -1.91 -12.21
N GLU A 204 20.66 -3.01 -13.01
CA GLU A 204 19.59 -3.37 -13.95
C GLU A 204 19.29 -4.87 -13.86
N ARG A 205 19.27 -5.42 -12.66
CA ARG A 205 18.99 -6.85 -12.48
C ARG A 205 17.55 -7.17 -12.81
N HIS A 206 17.38 -8.23 -13.59
CA HIS A 206 16.11 -8.89 -13.84
C HIS A 206 16.10 -10.27 -13.21
N PHE A 207 14.98 -10.59 -12.56
CA PHE A 207 14.78 -11.86 -11.87
C PHE A 207 13.70 -12.63 -12.62
N ASN A 208 13.97 -13.90 -12.92
CA ASN A 208 13.01 -14.82 -13.48
C ASN A 208 12.65 -15.87 -12.42
N VAL A 209 11.36 -15.98 -12.09
CA VAL A 209 10.84 -16.85 -11.02
C VAL A 209 9.75 -17.75 -11.58
N GLU A 210 9.76 -19.02 -11.18
CA GLU A 210 8.70 -19.97 -11.44
C GLU A 210 7.98 -20.32 -10.14
N VAL A 211 6.65 -20.34 -10.15
CA VAL A 211 5.85 -20.84 -9.02
C VAL A 211 5.41 -22.27 -9.28
N ARG A 212 5.63 -23.13 -8.28
CA ARG A 212 5.26 -24.54 -8.29
C ARG A 212 4.27 -24.85 -7.21
N ILE A 213 3.33 -25.73 -7.50
CA ILE A 213 2.37 -26.26 -6.52
C ILE A 213 2.33 -27.79 -6.70
N GLY A 214 2.59 -28.52 -5.61
CA GLY A 214 2.71 -29.98 -5.69
C GLY A 214 3.82 -30.48 -6.61
N GLY A 215 4.88 -29.67 -6.82
CA GLY A 215 6.00 -29.96 -7.71
C GLY A 215 5.76 -29.59 -9.18
N GLU A 216 4.54 -29.20 -9.56
CA GLU A 216 4.19 -28.78 -10.93
C GLU A 216 4.34 -27.27 -11.10
N ALA A 217 4.98 -26.83 -12.18
CA ALA A 217 5.10 -25.41 -12.54
C ALA A 217 3.74 -24.90 -13.06
N LEU A 218 3.22 -23.83 -12.44
CA LEU A 218 1.92 -23.25 -12.79
C LEU A 218 2.01 -21.84 -13.35
N GLY A 219 3.12 -21.13 -13.14
CA GLY A 219 3.31 -19.79 -13.67
C GLY A 219 4.76 -19.34 -13.54
N ARG A 220 5.13 -18.36 -14.36
CA ARG A 220 6.43 -17.70 -14.38
C ARG A 220 6.27 -16.21 -14.31
N GLY A 221 7.25 -15.53 -13.76
CA GLY A 221 7.26 -14.10 -13.69
C GLY A 221 8.64 -13.52 -13.78
N ASP A 222 8.72 -12.35 -14.38
CA ASP A 222 9.92 -11.55 -14.52
C ASP A 222 9.73 -10.23 -13.78
N GLY A 223 10.78 -9.68 -13.21
CA GLY A 223 10.72 -8.40 -12.52
C GLY A 223 12.09 -7.83 -12.18
N SER A 224 12.12 -6.54 -11.88
CA SER A 224 13.30 -5.80 -11.43
C SER A 224 13.73 -6.19 -10.01
N SER A 225 12.87 -6.86 -9.27
CA SER A 225 13.15 -7.46 -7.97
C SER A 225 12.59 -8.88 -7.89
N LYS A 226 13.17 -9.68 -6.98
CA LYS A 226 12.66 -11.04 -6.73
C LYS A 226 11.19 -11.03 -6.30
N GLN A 227 10.77 -10.04 -5.51
CA GLN A 227 9.39 -9.91 -5.06
C GLN A 227 8.43 -9.61 -6.22
N GLU A 228 8.83 -8.76 -7.15
CA GLU A 228 8.05 -8.45 -8.34
C GLU A 228 7.90 -9.67 -9.25
N ALA A 229 8.99 -10.38 -9.53
CA ALA A 229 8.97 -11.61 -10.31
C ALA A 229 8.08 -12.70 -9.65
N GLU A 230 8.12 -12.84 -8.32
CA GLU A 230 7.26 -13.76 -7.58
C GLU A 230 5.77 -13.35 -7.65
N LYS A 231 5.45 -12.04 -7.60
CA LYS A 231 4.08 -11.54 -7.78
C LYS A 231 3.56 -11.86 -9.18
N GLU A 232 4.39 -11.65 -10.19
CA GLU A 232 4.02 -11.91 -11.58
C GLU A 232 3.81 -13.42 -11.83
N ALA A 233 4.70 -14.27 -11.31
CA ALA A 233 4.54 -15.73 -11.37
C ALA A 233 3.23 -16.18 -10.71
N ALA A 234 2.88 -15.60 -9.56
CA ALA A 234 1.61 -15.90 -8.89
C ALA A 234 0.40 -15.44 -9.70
N ARG A 235 0.49 -14.26 -10.36
CA ARG A 235 -0.57 -13.72 -11.21
C ARG A 235 -0.85 -14.63 -12.40
N GLU A 236 0.19 -15.18 -13.03
CA GLU A 236 0.05 -16.14 -14.13
C GLU A 236 -0.56 -17.47 -13.66
N ALA A 237 -0.17 -17.95 -12.47
CA ALA A 237 -0.65 -19.22 -11.92
C ALA A 237 -2.13 -19.20 -11.47
N LEU A 238 -2.64 -18.05 -11.00
CA LEU A 238 -3.99 -17.92 -10.44
C LEU A 238 -5.11 -18.42 -11.36
N PRO A 239 -5.20 -17.99 -12.64
CA PRO A 239 -6.24 -18.48 -13.54
C PRO A 239 -6.13 -19.97 -13.82
N VAL A 240 -4.91 -20.50 -13.89
CA VAL A 240 -4.67 -21.94 -14.10
C VAL A 240 -5.21 -22.75 -12.91
N LEU A 241 -4.90 -22.33 -11.69
CA LEU A 241 -5.36 -23.00 -10.48
C LEU A 241 -6.87 -22.90 -10.29
N ARG A 242 -7.47 -21.74 -10.60
CA ARG A 242 -8.93 -21.56 -10.57
C ARG A 242 -9.66 -22.46 -11.57
N ALA A 243 -9.13 -22.59 -12.79
CA ALA A 243 -9.69 -23.50 -13.79
C ALA A 243 -9.68 -24.95 -13.33
N ARG A 244 -8.62 -25.39 -12.65
CA ARG A 244 -8.54 -26.75 -12.05
C ARG A 244 -9.61 -26.97 -10.98
N LEU A 245 -9.81 -26.01 -10.09
CA LEU A 245 -10.85 -26.10 -9.07
C LEU A 245 -12.25 -26.31 -9.67
N VAL A 246 -12.56 -25.58 -10.74
CA VAL A 246 -13.85 -25.72 -11.45
C VAL A 246 -14.00 -27.13 -12.06
N THR A 247 -12.92 -27.66 -12.63
CA THR A 247 -12.91 -28.99 -13.26
C THR A 247 -13.05 -30.10 -12.24
N ASP A 248 -12.37 -30.00 -11.08
CA ASP A 248 -12.43 -30.98 -10.00
C ASP A 248 -13.83 -31.03 -9.34
N VAL A 249 -14.49 -29.89 -9.20
CA VAL A 249 -15.87 -29.81 -8.71
C VAL A 249 -16.86 -30.43 -9.70
N ALA A 250 -16.64 -30.24 -10.99
CA ALA A 250 -17.50 -30.78 -12.07
C ALA A 250 -17.32 -32.29 -12.25
N SER A 251 -16.13 -32.83 -11.94
CA SER A 251 -15.84 -34.28 -12.05
C SER A 251 -16.25 -35.11 -10.85
N GLY A 252 -16.76 -34.52 -9.77
CA GLY A 252 -17.39 -35.24 -8.65
C GLY A 252 -16.45 -36.15 -7.83
N ASP A 253 -15.15 -35.93 -7.86
CA ASP A 253 -14.17 -36.73 -7.13
C ASP A 253 -14.12 -36.33 -5.65
N HIS A 254 -15.16 -36.74 -4.91
CA HIS A 254 -15.14 -36.77 -3.45
C HIS A 254 -14.26 -37.96 -3.00
N ALA A 255 -12.97 -37.76 -2.97
CA ALA A 255 -12.07 -38.63 -2.22
C ALA A 255 -12.45 -38.53 -0.73
N THR A 256 -13.34 -39.41 -0.29
CA THR A 256 -13.66 -39.67 1.10
C THR A 256 -12.41 -40.15 1.80
N HIS A 257 -11.67 -39.23 2.46
CA HIS A 257 -10.70 -39.65 3.46
C HIS A 257 -11.46 -40.21 4.65
N GLY A 258 -11.41 -41.57 4.76
CA GLY A 258 -12.03 -42.36 5.81
C GLY A 258 -11.63 -41.89 7.21
N LEU A 259 -12.63 -41.39 7.93
CA LEU A 259 -12.58 -41.33 9.38
C LEU A 259 -12.74 -42.76 9.92
N THR A 260 -11.65 -43.41 10.22
CA THR A 260 -11.64 -44.59 11.08
C THR A 260 -11.96 -44.12 12.50
N GLN A 261 -13.22 -44.30 12.88
CA GLN A 261 -13.66 -44.25 14.27
C GLN A 261 -13.07 -45.45 15.02
N SER A 262 -12.15 -45.22 15.93
CA SER A 262 -11.88 -46.16 17.05
C SER A 262 -12.76 -45.76 18.20
N ALA A 263 -13.88 -46.46 18.31
CA ALA A 263 -14.70 -46.49 19.52
C ALA A 263 -13.99 -47.31 20.57
N THR A 264 -13.59 -46.74 21.68
CA THR A 264 -13.40 -47.46 22.95
C THR A 264 -14.22 -46.79 24.04
N HIS A 265 -15.20 -47.55 24.48
CA HIS A 265 -16.00 -47.33 25.69
C HIS A 265 -15.11 -47.11 26.93
N SER A 266 -15.43 -46.13 27.74
CA SER A 266 -15.38 -46.29 29.21
C SER A 266 -16.34 -45.29 29.85
N ALA A 267 -17.40 -45.86 30.40
CA ALA A 267 -18.30 -45.21 31.32
C ALA A 267 -17.62 -45.08 32.68
N THR A 268 -17.71 -43.91 33.31
CA THR A 268 -17.77 -43.83 34.78
C THR A 268 -18.51 -42.54 35.17
N GLN A 269 -19.50 -42.79 36.03
CA GLN A 269 -20.39 -41.87 36.73
C GLN A 269 -19.62 -40.88 37.63
N ASN A 270 -20.09 -39.69 37.84
CA ASN A 270 -20.65 -39.16 39.10
C ASN A 270 -20.51 -37.65 39.24
N ALA A 271 -21.61 -37.09 39.78
CA ALA A 271 -21.70 -36.02 40.75
C ALA A 271 -21.69 -34.55 40.29
N GLN A 272 -22.89 -34.00 40.27
CA GLN A 272 -23.10 -32.56 40.60
C GLN A 272 -22.66 -32.27 42.06
N PRO A 273 -22.28 -31.03 42.37
CA PRO A 273 -23.16 -30.24 43.22
C PRO A 273 -23.29 -28.74 42.91
N THR A 274 -24.51 -28.26 43.16
CA THR A 274 -24.96 -27.09 43.91
C THR A 274 -24.59 -25.67 43.51
N GLN A 275 -25.67 -24.96 43.28
CA GLN A 275 -25.90 -23.50 43.31
C GLN A 275 -25.13 -22.77 44.43
N GLY A 276 -24.59 -21.62 44.09
CA GLY A 276 -24.10 -20.62 45.01
C GLY A 276 -24.64 -19.24 44.59
N ASP A 277 -25.53 -18.72 45.41
CA ASP A 277 -26.16 -17.40 45.35
C ASP A 277 -25.16 -16.26 45.26
N TYR A 278 -25.37 -15.38 44.32
CA TYR A 278 -24.71 -14.05 44.32
C TYR A 278 -25.78 -12.97 44.68
N ARG A 279 -25.65 -12.40 45.89
CA ARG A 279 -26.36 -11.19 46.31
C ARG A 279 -25.51 -9.96 45.99
N PRO A 280 -26.10 -8.89 45.51
CA PRO A 280 -25.39 -7.60 45.42
C PRO A 280 -25.55 -6.85 46.76
N GLU A 281 -24.44 -6.37 47.31
CA GLU A 281 -24.44 -5.35 48.35
C GLU A 281 -24.54 -3.94 47.76
N SER A 282 -25.55 -3.25 48.21
CA SER A 282 -25.72 -1.79 48.09
C SER A 282 -25.06 -1.08 49.27
N GLY A 283 -24.40 0.06 49.04
CA GLY A 283 -24.27 1.03 50.12
C GLY A 283 -22.95 1.79 50.16
N ALA A 284 -23.15 3.06 50.02
CA ALA A 284 -22.53 4.30 50.47
C ALA A 284 -21.60 5.02 49.50
#